data_9c307271a1f3d0159ab5d4eb4f3ae0d9
#
_entry.id   9c307271a1f3d0159ab5d4eb4f3ae0d9
#
_cell.length_a   1.000
_cell.length_b   1.000
_cell.length_c   1.000
_cell.angle_alpha   90.00
_cell.angle_beta   90.00
_cell.angle_gamma   90.00
#
_symmetry.space_group_name_H-M   'P 1'
#
loop_
_entity.id
_entity.type
_entity.pdbx_description
1 polymer ?
#
loop_
_entity_poly.entity_id
_entity_poly.type
_entity_poly.pdbx_seq_one_letter_code
_entity_poly.pdbx_strand_id
1 'polypeptide(L)'
;MQFYSLNNNAPKVSFKEAVIAGIAPDKGLYFPEKITPLPTSFFDGIEQISNLEIAFKAIHQFVKDDISDDKLASILETVLDFDFPVVALEENVATLELFHGPTMAFKDVGARFMANCLGHFSEGEKQEVTVLVATSGDTGGAVANGFLGVDGVKVVILYPSGKVSDIQEKQLTTLGQNITAIEVDGTFDDCQKMVKTAFLDSDLTNHMKLTSANSINVARWLPQLLYFLFAYKQAKSKGREIIFSVPSGNFGNICAGMVAQKLGMPVKHFIAATNVNDVVPNYMKKGEYVPKPSKATISNAMDVGDPSNFIRIRHLYQDDLEKLSQNLSSYSFTDVETKNAMKHIHIASGYITDPHGAVGYLGLKKYQENKPNTYGIFMETAHPVKFLDVVEDTLNVSPPIPPQIQKVMGREKKSIAISTYDELKSYLKNS
;
A
#
# COMPACT_ATOMS: atom_id res chain seq x y z
N MET A 1 23.40 2.18 3.50
CA MET A 1 22.48 1.01 3.58
C MET A 1 22.49 0.30 2.25
N GLN A 2 22.62 -1.02 2.25
CA GLN A 2 22.52 -1.82 1.04
C GLN A 2 21.17 -2.54 0.98
N PHE A 3 20.67 -2.76 -0.22
CA PHE A 3 19.47 -3.55 -0.52
C PHE A 3 19.88 -4.74 -1.37
N TYR A 4 19.34 -5.90 -1.08
CA TYR A 4 19.59 -7.13 -1.83
C TYR A 4 18.30 -7.74 -2.35
N SER A 5 18.43 -8.54 -3.40
CA SER A 5 17.32 -9.31 -3.96
C SER A 5 16.99 -10.50 -3.07
N LEU A 6 15.71 -10.75 -2.80
CA LEU A 6 15.27 -11.94 -2.07
C LEU A 6 15.50 -13.24 -2.85
N ASN A 7 15.77 -13.19 -4.16
CA ASN A 7 16.20 -14.35 -4.95
C ASN A 7 17.71 -14.62 -4.84
N ASN A 8 18.49 -13.71 -4.23
CA ASN A 8 19.93 -13.81 -3.94
C ASN A 8 20.85 -14.03 -5.16
N ASN A 9 20.41 -13.73 -6.38
CA ASN A 9 21.17 -13.87 -7.62
C ASN A 9 21.45 -12.54 -8.31
N ALA A 10 21.30 -11.42 -7.60
CA ALA A 10 21.59 -10.08 -8.10
C ALA A 10 22.58 -9.37 -7.15
N PRO A 11 23.36 -8.38 -7.65
CA PRO A 11 24.22 -7.58 -6.79
C PRO A 11 23.40 -6.78 -5.78
N LYS A 12 24.02 -6.48 -4.62
CA LYS A 12 23.48 -5.51 -3.68
C LYS A 12 23.55 -4.12 -4.30
N VAL A 13 22.57 -3.30 -4.00
CA VAL A 13 22.41 -1.95 -4.56
C VAL A 13 22.11 -0.93 -3.48
N SER A 14 22.27 0.36 -3.77
CA SER A 14 21.85 1.46 -2.90
C SER A 14 20.31 1.59 -2.86
N PHE A 15 19.79 2.43 -1.99
CA PHE A 15 18.36 2.76 -1.98
C PHE A 15 17.93 3.41 -3.30
N LYS A 16 18.74 4.39 -3.80
CA LYS A 16 18.50 5.05 -5.09
C LYS A 16 18.38 4.02 -6.23
N GLU A 17 19.31 3.11 -6.33
CA GLU A 17 19.31 2.08 -7.37
C GLU A 17 18.11 1.12 -7.25
N ALA A 18 17.77 0.70 -6.01
CA ALA A 18 16.61 -0.15 -5.75
C ALA A 18 15.28 0.52 -6.14
N VAL A 19 15.13 1.83 -5.90
CA VAL A 19 13.94 2.62 -6.25
C VAL A 19 13.85 2.78 -7.77
N ILE A 20 14.95 3.10 -8.44
CA ILE A 20 14.98 3.28 -9.90
C ILE A 20 14.74 1.96 -10.62
N ALA A 21 15.35 0.86 -10.17
CA ALA A 21 15.15 -0.45 -10.77
C ALA A 21 13.75 -1.03 -10.48
N GLY A 22 13.19 -0.76 -9.31
CA GLY A 22 11.89 -1.28 -8.86
C GLY A 22 11.86 -2.77 -8.53
N ILE A 23 12.53 -3.59 -9.34
CA ILE A 23 12.72 -5.04 -9.15
C ILE A 23 14.16 -5.41 -9.54
N ALA A 24 14.73 -6.40 -8.90
CA ALA A 24 16.10 -6.82 -9.20
C ALA A 24 16.20 -7.59 -10.55
N PRO A 25 17.40 -7.63 -11.19
CA PRO A 25 17.60 -8.33 -12.46
C PRO A 25 17.22 -9.81 -12.43
N ASP A 26 17.33 -10.46 -11.26
CA ASP A 26 16.92 -11.83 -11.02
C ASP A 26 15.42 -11.99 -10.71
N LYS A 27 14.64 -10.90 -10.90
CA LYS A 27 13.20 -10.79 -10.63
C LYS A 27 12.83 -10.89 -9.13
N GLY A 28 13.81 -10.87 -8.23
CA GLY A 28 13.59 -10.81 -6.79
C GLY A 28 13.21 -9.41 -6.32
N LEU A 29 12.50 -9.33 -5.21
CA LEU A 29 12.14 -8.07 -4.57
C LEU A 29 13.32 -7.56 -3.74
N TYR A 30 13.61 -6.26 -3.83
CA TYR A 30 14.60 -5.64 -2.98
C TYR A 30 14.16 -5.58 -1.52
N PHE A 31 15.10 -5.89 -0.62
CA PHE A 31 14.91 -5.84 0.82
C PHE A 31 16.15 -5.24 1.50
N PRO A 32 16.00 -4.45 2.58
CA PRO A 32 17.14 -3.86 3.27
C PRO A 32 18.01 -4.96 3.93
N GLU A 33 19.32 -4.84 3.81
CA GLU A 33 20.27 -5.79 4.39
C GLU A 33 20.19 -5.85 5.91
N LYS A 34 19.86 -4.73 6.55
CA LYS A 34 19.77 -4.61 7.99
C LYS A 34 18.59 -3.74 8.40
N ILE A 35 17.88 -4.16 9.43
CA ILE A 35 16.89 -3.36 10.16
C ILE A 35 17.45 -3.18 11.57
N THR A 36 17.92 -1.97 11.89
CA THR A 36 18.48 -1.66 13.20
C THR A 36 17.39 -1.18 14.11
N PRO A 37 17.14 -1.83 15.27
CA PRO A 37 16.16 -1.37 16.23
C PRO A 37 16.46 0.05 16.71
N LEU A 38 15.40 0.84 16.89
CA LEU A 38 15.47 2.12 17.57
C LEU A 38 15.64 1.91 19.10
N PRO A 39 16.24 2.86 19.82
CA PRO A 39 16.39 2.73 21.27
C PRO A 39 15.04 2.55 21.98
N THR A 40 15.00 1.76 23.05
CA THR A 40 13.76 1.58 23.85
C THR A 40 13.22 2.92 24.35
N SER A 41 14.10 3.85 24.74
CA SER A 41 13.74 5.21 25.15
C SER A 41 12.97 6.00 24.08
N PHE A 42 13.15 5.69 22.80
CA PHE A 42 12.36 6.28 21.72
C PHE A 42 10.88 5.88 21.83
N PHE A 43 10.62 4.60 22.08
CA PHE A 43 9.24 4.11 22.24
C PHE A 43 8.66 4.51 23.61
N ASP A 44 9.49 4.63 24.66
CA ASP A 44 9.06 5.11 25.97
C ASP A 44 8.56 6.55 25.92
N GLY A 45 9.20 7.39 25.10
CA GLY A 45 8.88 8.80 24.94
C GLY A 45 8.08 9.16 23.69
N ILE A 46 7.60 8.20 22.90
CA ILE A 46 7.03 8.43 21.55
C ILE A 46 5.83 9.40 21.54
N GLU A 47 5.07 9.46 22.60
CA GLU A 47 3.92 10.35 22.75
C GLU A 47 4.31 11.83 22.72
N GLN A 48 5.54 12.16 23.11
CA GLN A 48 6.09 13.52 23.16
C GLN A 48 6.83 13.92 21.86
N ILE A 49 7.01 12.99 20.93
CA ILE A 49 7.76 13.21 19.69
C ILE A 49 6.77 13.56 18.57
N SER A 50 7.12 14.53 17.70
CA SER A 50 6.28 14.86 16.54
C SER A 50 6.23 13.72 15.52
N ASN A 51 5.17 13.65 14.70
CA ASN A 51 5.08 12.65 13.64
C ASN A 51 6.23 12.76 12.63
N LEU A 52 6.69 13.97 12.32
CA LEU A 52 7.84 14.21 11.44
C LEU A 52 9.13 13.65 12.03
N GLU A 53 9.38 13.87 13.33
CA GLU A 53 10.56 13.34 13.99
C GLU A 53 10.52 11.80 14.08
N ILE A 54 9.34 11.21 14.36
CA ILE A 54 9.14 9.76 14.32
C ILE A 54 9.47 9.22 12.94
N ALA A 55 8.93 9.85 11.89
CA ALA A 55 9.14 9.45 10.51
C ALA A 55 10.63 9.55 10.12
N PHE A 56 11.28 10.65 10.46
CA PHE A 56 12.69 10.84 10.19
C PHE A 56 13.55 9.74 10.84
N LYS A 57 13.39 9.51 12.14
CA LYS A 57 14.16 8.48 12.87
C LYS A 57 13.92 7.06 12.33
N ALA A 58 12.70 6.76 11.91
CA ALA A 58 12.35 5.44 11.41
C ALA A 58 12.89 5.19 9.98
N ILE A 59 12.83 6.19 9.10
CA ILE A 59 13.19 6.05 7.67
C ILE A 59 14.67 6.30 7.42
N HIS A 60 15.31 7.21 8.15
CA HIS A 60 16.67 7.68 7.92
C HIS A 60 17.68 6.54 7.71
N GLN A 61 17.65 5.49 8.53
CA GLN A 61 18.60 4.38 8.41
C GLN A 61 18.59 3.68 7.04
N PHE A 62 17.47 3.74 6.34
CA PHE A 62 17.28 3.06 5.05
C PHE A 62 17.78 3.92 3.86
N VAL A 63 17.80 5.24 4.00
CA VAL A 63 17.96 6.17 2.88
C VAL A 63 19.17 7.11 3.01
N LYS A 64 19.80 7.20 4.18
CA LYS A 64 20.82 8.22 4.54
C LYS A 64 22.06 8.26 3.63
N ASP A 65 22.36 7.16 2.94
CA ASP A 65 23.52 7.10 2.05
C ASP A 65 23.21 7.69 0.66
N ASP A 66 21.94 7.90 0.33
CA ASP A 66 21.46 8.40 -0.97
C ASP A 66 20.65 9.71 -0.86
N ILE A 67 20.14 10.05 0.33
CA ILE A 67 19.32 11.24 0.59
C ILE A 67 19.88 11.95 1.82
N SER A 68 20.22 13.24 1.70
CA SER A 68 20.69 14.05 2.82
C SER A 68 19.60 14.27 3.87
N ASP A 69 20.00 14.59 5.10
CA ASP A 69 19.07 14.80 6.22
C ASP A 69 18.06 15.91 5.92
N ASP A 70 18.50 17.05 5.38
CA ASP A 70 17.63 18.17 5.02
C ASP A 70 16.64 17.79 3.91
N LYS A 71 17.11 17.03 2.89
CA LYS A 71 16.22 16.56 1.81
C LYS A 71 15.21 15.53 2.32
N LEU A 72 15.61 14.61 3.20
CA LEU A 72 14.71 13.66 3.81
C LEU A 72 13.63 14.36 4.66
N ALA A 73 14.03 15.36 5.45
CA ALA A 73 13.07 16.15 6.24
C ALA A 73 12.04 16.84 5.33
N SER A 74 12.48 17.51 4.26
CA SER A 74 11.58 18.14 3.28
C SER A 74 10.66 17.14 2.57
N ILE A 75 11.16 15.97 2.21
CA ILE A 75 10.33 14.88 1.63
C ILE A 75 9.25 14.46 2.62
N LEU A 76 9.62 14.23 3.88
CA LEU A 76 8.67 13.77 4.90
C LEU A 76 7.61 14.82 5.24
N GLU A 77 7.97 16.11 5.29
CA GLU A 77 7.01 17.22 5.43
C GLU A 77 5.98 17.21 4.30
N THR A 78 6.45 17.05 3.05
CA THR A 78 5.55 16.94 1.90
C THR A 78 4.64 15.73 1.96
N VAL A 79 5.18 14.57 2.37
CA VAL A 79 4.47 13.28 2.36
C VAL A 79 3.43 13.18 3.47
N LEU A 80 3.67 13.82 4.62
CA LEU A 80 2.88 13.69 5.85
C LEU A 80 2.08 14.98 6.16
N ASP A 81 1.60 15.67 5.15
CA ASP A 81 0.82 16.92 5.28
C ASP A 81 -0.65 16.70 5.66
N PHE A 82 -1.02 15.52 6.10
CA PHE A 82 -2.36 15.13 6.56
C PHE A 82 -2.28 14.19 7.77
N ASP A 83 -3.41 14.05 8.48
CA ASP A 83 -3.50 13.29 9.72
C ASP A 83 -3.74 11.79 9.52
N PHE A 84 -3.43 11.03 10.58
CA PHE A 84 -3.65 9.58 10.70
C PHE A 84 -4.34 9.27 12.04
N PRO A 85 -5.61 9.63 12.21
CA PRO A 85 -6.28 9.50 13.50
C PRO A 85 -6.62 8.05 13.84
N VAL A 86 -6.50 7.71 15.13
CA VAL A 86 -7.05 6.49 15.70
C VAL A 86 -8.41 6.81 16.32
N VAL A 87 -9.47 6.27 15.74
CA VAL A 87 -10.85 6.48 16.15
C VAL A 87 -11.34 5.29 16.97
N ALA A 88 -11.72 5.51 18.22
CA ALA A 88 -12.27 4.46 19.08
C ALA A 88 -13.71 4.13 18.67
N LEU A 89 -14.01 2.85 18.48
CA LEU A 89 -15.34 2.34 18.13
C LEU A 89 -15.98 1.54 19.26
N GLU A 90 -15.17 0.77 19.98
CA GLU A 90 -15.55 -0.02 21.15
C GLU A 90 -14.49 0.17 22.25
N GLU A 91 -14.72 -0.35 23.45
CA GLU A 91 -13.79 -0.21 24.59
C GLU A 91 -12.34 -0.65 24.26
N ASN A 92 -12.22 -1.74 23.48
CA ASN A 92 -10.94 -2.35 23.11
C ASN A 92 -10.72 -2.47 21.60
N VAL A 93 -11.51 -1.74 20.79
CA VAL A 93 -11.43 -1.72 19.32
C VAL A 93 -11.39 -0.28 18.84
N ALA A 94 -10.39 0.01 18.01
CA ALA A 94 -10.28 1.27 17.30
C ALA A 94 -9.96 1.01 15.81
N THR A 95 -10.19 2.02 14.99
CA THR A 95 -9.73 2.05 13.61
C THR A 95 -8.65 3.11 13.42
N LEU A 96 -7.66 2.83 12.59
CA LEU A 96 -6.70 3.79 12.09
C LEU A 96 -7.15 4.27 10.72
N GLU A 97 -7.55 5.53 10.62
CA GLU A 97 -7.96 6.13 9.36
C GLU A 97 -6.75 6.54 8.51
N LEU A 98 -6.62 5.97 7.33
CA LEU A 98 -5.51 6.18 6.39
C LEU A 98 -5.94 6.88 5.10
N PHE A 99 -7.09 7.54 5.11
CA PHE A 99 -7.74 8.10 3.93
C PHE A 99 -7.84 9.64 3.94
N HIS A 100 -7.07 10.34 4.78
CA HIS A 100 -7.09 11.81 4.84
C HIS A 100 -6.19 12.48 3.79
N GLY A 101 -5.41 11.69 3.04
CA GLY A 101 -4.59 12.18 1.95
C GLY A 101 -5.39 12.59 0.70
N PRO A 102 -4.71 13.13 -0.32
CA PRO A 102 -5.34 13.74 -1.49
C PRO A 102 -6.19 12.78 -2.33
N THR A 103 -5.88 11.48 -2.35
CA THR A 103 -6.68 10.49 -3.09
C THR A 103 -7.58 9.65 -2.19
N MET A 104 -7.55 9.93 -0.89
CA MET A 104 -8.38 9.28 0.11
C MET A 104 -8.14 7.77 0.19
N ALA A 105 -6.89 7.36 0.07
CA ALA A 105 -6.43 5.99 0.26
C ALA A 105 -5.06 5.96 0.96
N PHE A 106 -4.80 4.90 1.75
CA PHE A 106 -3.52 4.71 2.44
C PHE A 106 -2.29 4.75 1.51
N LYS A 107 -2.51 4.54 0.22
CA LYS A 107 -1.47 4.48 -0.81
C LYS A 107 -0.82 5.84 -1.09
N ASP A 108 -1.42 6.94 -0.63
CA ASP A 108 -0.91 8.29 -0.83
C ASP A 108 0.50 8.48 -0.25
N VAL A 109 0.75 8.03 0.99
CA VAL A 109 2.08 8.16 1.62
C VAL A 109 3.16 7.47 0.78
N GLY A 110 2.96 6.22 0.40
CA GLY A 110 3.94 5.49 -0.40
C GLY A 110 4.13 6.06 -1.81
N ALA A 111 3.05 6.55 -2.45
CA ALA A 111 3.14 7.17 -3.77
C ALA A 111 3.90 8.50 -3.72
N ARG A 112 3.56 9.38 -2.79
CA ARG A 112 4.22 10.68 -2.60
C ARG A 112 5.67 10.52 -2.17
N PHE A 113 5.97 9.58 -1.29
CA PHE A 113 7.36 9.31 -0.89
C PHE A 113 8.20 8.86 -2.10
N MET A 114 7.73 7.88 -2.86
CA MET A 114 8.44 7.43 -4.06
C MET A 114 8.59 8.56 -5.10
N ALA A 115 7.55 9.36 -5.30
CA ALA A 115 7.57 10.47 -6.25
C ALA A 115 8.63 11.51 -5.90
N ASN A 116 8.70 11.92 -4.62
CA ASN A 116 9.71 12.86 -4.15
C ASN A 116 11.13 12.27 -4.20
N CYS A 117 11.30 10.97 -3.91
CA CYS A 117 12.58 10.30 -4.06
C CYS A 117 13.02 10.26 -5.53
N LEU A 118 12.14 9.84 -6.45
CA LEU A 118 12.46 9.78 -7.89
C LEU A 118 12.72 11.17 -8.46
N GLY A 119 11.95 12.21 -8.11
CA GLY A 119 12.21 13.59 -8.49
C GLY A 119 13.61 14.01 -8.07
N HIS A 120 13.97 13.77 -6.80
CA HIS A 120 15.33 14.06 -6.30
C HIS A 120 16.43 13.27 -7.06
N PHE A 121 16.21 11.99 -7.33
CA PHE A 121 17.18 11.16 -8.05
C PHE A 121 17.29 11.50 -9.55
N SER A 122 16.29 12.17 -10.11
CA SER A 122 16.27 12.62 -11.50
C SER A 122 16.86 14.02 -11.70
N GLU A 123 17.15 14.77 -10.62
CA GLU A 123 17.76 16.09 -10.68
C GLU A 123 19.09 16.05 -11.48
N GLY A 124 19.16 16.76 -12.60
CA GLY A 124 20.35 16.82 -13.47
C GLY A 124 20.58 15.61 -14.38
N GLU A 125 19.72 14.59 -14.34
CA GLU A 125 19.76 13.45 -15.25
C GLU A 125 19.24 13.86 -16.64
N LYS A 126 19.87 13.34 -17.72
CA LYS A 126 19.44 13.64 -19.09
C LYS A 126 18.27 12.81 -19.56
N GLN A 127 18.06 11.67 -18.96
CA GLN A 127 17.03 10.70 -19.37
C GLN A 127 15.94 10.62 -18.32
N GLU A 128 14.69 10.87 -18.76
CA GLU A 128 13.52 10.71 -17.89
C GLU A 128 13.33 9.25 -17.42
N VAL A 129 12.75 9.12 -16.22
CA VAL A 129 12.31 7.83 -15.68
C VAL A 129 10.83 7.64 -16.03
N THR A 130 10.50 6.58 -16.75
CA THR A 130 9.11 6.20 -17.00
C THR A 130 8.62 5.24 -15.93
N VAL A 131 7.65 5.71 -15.15
CA VAL A 131 6.94 4.92 -14.13
C VAL A 131 5.77 4.20 -14.80
N LEU A 132 5.82 2.88 -14.83
CA LEU A 132 4.77 2.04 -15.42
C LEU A 132 4.01 1.30 -14.33
N VAL A 133 2.68 1.45 -14.31
CA VAL A 133 1.81 0.95 -13.23
C VAL A 133 0.60 0.23 -13.80
N ALA A 134 0.30 -0.96 -13.29
CA ALA A 134 -1.01 -1.57 -13.42
C ALA A 134 -1.83 -1.32 -12.16
N THR A 135 -3.11 -0.97 -12.31
CA THR A 135 -3.99 -0.64 -11.18
C THR A 135 -5.40 -1.22 -11.33
N SER A 136 -5.99 -1.57 -10.19
CA SER A 136 -7.43 -1.85 -10.03
C SER A 136 -8.20 -0.66 -9.42
N GLY A 137 -7.59 0.55 -9.38
CA GLY A 137 -8.21 1.77 -8.85
C GLY A 137 -7.26 2.60 -7.98
N ASP A 138 -7.25 2.40 -6.68
CA ASP A 138 -6.57 3.23 -5.68
C ASP A 138 -5.07 3.44 -5.92
N THR A 139 -4.36 2.42 -6.37
CA THR A 139 -2.92 2.54 -6.67
C THR A 139 -2.69 3.54 -7.79
N GLY A 140 -3.50 3.48 -8.85
CA GLY A 140 -3.42 4.41 -9.98
C GLY A 140 -3.70 5.84 -9.56
N GLY A 141 -4.78 6.08 -8.80
CA GLY A 141 -5.12 7.40 -8.29
C GLY A 141 -4.02 8.00 -7.41
N ALA A 142 -3.49 7.21 -6.46
CA ALA A 142 -2.40 7.66 -5.58
C ALA A 142 -1.11 7.96 -6.36
N VAL A 143 -0.74 7.13 -7.34
CA VAL A 143 0.43 7.36 -8.19
C VAL A 143 0.22 8.58 -9.08
N ALA A 144 -0.93 8.69 -9.75
CA ALA A 144 -1.25 9.84 -10.59
C ALA A 144 -1.15 11.16 -9.82
N ASN A 145 -1.72 11.21 -8.61
CA ASN A 145 -1.65 12.41 -7.77
C ASN A 145 -0.24 12.66 -7.23
N GLY A 146 0.42 11.63 -6.68
CA GLY A 146 1.71 11.78 -6.05
C GLY A 146 2.84 12.19 -7.01
N PHE A 147 2.74 11.78 -8.27
CA PHE A 147 3.74 12.08 -9.31
C PHE A 147 3.39 13.26 -10.21
N LEU A 148 2.22 13.88 -10.02
CA LEU A 148 1.78 15.00 -10.85
C LEU A 148 2.78 16.16 -10.80
N GLY A 149 3.34 16.53 -11.95
CA GLY A 149 4.28 17.64 -12.07
C GLY A 149 5.69 17.35 -11.52
N VAL A 150 6.06 16.10 -11.26
CA VAL A 150 7.42 15.74 -10.86
C VAL A 150 8.34 15.78 -12.07
N ASP A 151 9.32 16.66 -12.04
CA ASP A 151 10.28 16.84 -13.12
C ASP A 151 11.13 15.59 -13.36
N GLY A 152 11.43 15.29 -14.63
CA GLY A 152 12.22 14.14 -15.05
C GLY A 152 11.53 12.77 -14.85
N VAL A 153 10.22 12.78 -14.54
CA VAL A 153 9.44 11.55 -14.36
C VAL A 153 8.18 11.59 -15.23
N LYS A 154 7.99 10.57 -16.05
CA LYS A 154 6.77 10.29 -16.81
C LYS A 154 6.03 9.13 -16.19
N VAL A 155 4.70 9.18 -16.13
CA VAL A 155 3.87 8.13 -15.54
C VAL A 155 2.87 7.60 -16.56
N VAL A 156 2.85 6.28 -16.72
CA VAL A 156 1.90 5.56 -17.56
C VAL A 156 1.14 4.55 -16.72
N ILE A 157 -0.17 4.74 -16.60
CA ILE A 157 -1.05 3.95 -15.72
C ILE A 157 -1.99 3.12 -16.58
N LEU A 158 -1.90 1.79 -16.46
CA LEU A 158 -2.79 0.86 -17.12
C LEU A 158 -3.91 0.46 -16.15
N TYR A 159 -5.15 0.55 -16.60
CA TYR A 159 -6.32 0.11 -15.84
C TYR A 159 -7.33 -0.63 -16.72
N PRO A 160 -8.08 -1.62 -16.17
CA PRO A 160 -9.04 -2.38 -16.96
C PRO A 160 -10.31 -1.58 -17.21
N SER A 161 -10.77 -1.54 -18.47
CA SER A 161 -11.97 -0.83 -18.90
C SER A 161 -13.22 -1.30 -18.14
N GLY A 162 -13.97 -0.36 -17.58
CA GLY A 162 -15.23 -0.63 -16.88
C GLY A 162 -15.12 -1.46 -15.59
N LYS A 163 -13.90 -1.65 -15.03
CA LYS A 163 -13.67 -2.48 -13.82
C LYS A 163 -13.06 -1.72 -12.64
N VAL A 164 -13.06 -0.41 -12.71
CA VAL A 164 -12.73 0.50 -11.60
C VAL A 164 -13.93 1.39 -11.33
N SER A 165 -14.13 1.84 -10.08
CA SER A 165 -15.27 2.73 -9.78
C SER A 165 -15.09 4.09 -10.48
N ASP A 166 -16.21 4.80 -10.75
CA ASP A 166 -16.20 6.10 -11.43
C ASP A 166 -15.28 7.11 -10.73
N ILE A 167 -15.27 7.11 -9.39
CA ILE A 167 -14.42 7.99 -8.60
C ILE A 167 -12.95 7.64 -8.80
N GLN A 168 -12.60 6.35 -8.73
CA GLN A 168 -11.24 5.89 -8.95
C GLN A 168 -10.76 6.20 -10.37
N GLU A 169 -11.61 5.98 -11.36
CA GLU A 169 -11.29 6.29 -12.76
C GLU A 169 -11.04 7.80 -12.95
N LYS A 170 -11.89 8.65 -12.39
CA LYS A 170 -11.71 10.11 -12.43
C LYS A 170 -10.40 10.55 -11.77
N GLN A 171 -10.01 9.94 -10.65
CA GLN A 171 -8.78 10.28 -9.95
C GLN A 171 -7.51 10.01 -10.77
N LEU A 172 -7.52 9.08 -11.71
CA LEU A 172 -6.35 8.74 -12.52
C LEU A 172 -6.40 9.29 -13.96
N THR A 173 -7.58 9.64 -14.49
CA THR A 173 -7.73 10.02 -15.90
C THR A 173 -7.87 11.53 -16.13
N THR A 174 -7.99 12.34 -15.07
CA THR A 174 -8.33 13.78 -15.23
C THR A 174 -7.17 14.74 -14.98
N LEU A 175 -5.95 14.24 -14.75
CA LEU A 175 -4.82 15.05 -14.32
C LEU A 175 -3.99 15.61 -15.49
N GLY A 176 -3.63 14.79 -16.47
CA GLY A 176 -2.77 15.21 -17.60
C GLY A 176 -1.32 15.50 -17.17
N GLN A 177 -0.68 16.48 -17.81
CA GLN A 177 0.76 16.81 -17.64
C GLN A 177 1.65 15.59 -17.93
N ASN A 178 2.47 15.17 -16.96
CA ASN A 178 3.34 14.01 -17.04
C ASN A 178 2.62 12.66 -16.76
N ILE A 179 1.29 12.67 -16.58
CA ILE A 179 0.47 11.49 -16.28
C ILE A 179 -0.35 11.10 -17.51
N THR A 180 -0.19 9.85 -17.95
CA THR A 180 -1.01 9.24 -19.01
C THR A 180 -1.75 8.04 -18.46
N ALA A 181 -3.06 8.02 -18.67
CA ALA A 181 -3.93 6.88 -18.36
C ALA A 181 -4.20 6.06 -19.61
N ILE A 182 -3.95 4.75 -19.53
CA ILE A 182 -4.21 3.79 -20.60
C ILE A 182 -5.31 2.84 -20.14
N GLU A 183 -6.42 2.87 -20.86
CA GLU A 183 -7.57 2.00 -20.66
C GLU A 183 -7.40 0.72 -21.46
N VAL A 184 -7.31 -0.42 -20.76
CA VAL A 184 -7.08 -1.72 -21.36
C VAL A 184 -8.39 -2.47 -21.52
N ASP A 185 -8.72 -2.91 -22.73
CA ASP A 185 -9.82 -3.85 -22.97
C ASP A 185 -9.40 -5.24 -22.46
N GLY A 186 -9.63 -5.48 -21.17
CA GLY A 186 -9.18 -6.68 -20.50
C GLY A 186 -9.48 -6.68 -18.99
N THR A 187 -8.66 -7.45 -18.27
CA THR A 187 -8.71 -7.59 -16.83
C THR A 187 -7.53 -6.88 -16.16
N PHE A 188 -7.55 -6.77 -14.83
CA PHE A 188 -6.39 -6.29 -14.08
C PHE A 188 -5.16 -7.19 -14.29
N ASP A 189 -5.35 -8.49 -14.41
CA ASP A 189 -4.26 -9.43 -14.70
C ASP A 189 -3.65 -9.19 -16.08
N ASP A 190 -4.46 -8.78 -17.08
CA ASP A 190 -3.96 -8.39 -18.41
C ASP A 190 -3.12 -7.10 -18.31
N CYS A 191 -3.57 -6.10 -17.57
CA CYS A 191 -2.77 -4.90 -17.29
C CYS A 191 -1.43 -5.25 -16.63
N GLN A 192 -1.44 -6.11 -15.61
CA GLN A 192 -0.22 -6.57 -14.95
C GLN A 192 0.71 -7.33 -15.89
N LYS A 193 0.15 -8.19 -16.77
CA LYS A 193 0.90 -8.95 -17.75
C LYS A 193 1.58 -8.02 -18.75
N MET A 194 0.88 -7.00 -19.25
CA MET A 194 1.46 -5.98 -20.15
C MET A 194 2.62 -5.24 -19.48
N VAL A 195 2.45 -4.79 -18.25
CA VAL A 195 3.50 -4.12 -17.48
C VAL A 195 4.72 -5.04 -17.27
N LYS A 196 4.50 -6.28 -16.83
CA LYS A 196 5.58 -7.27 -16.66
C LYS A 196 6.30 -7.55 -17.98
N THR A 197 5.58 -7.63 -19.11
CA THR A 197 6.16 -7.84 -20.44
C THR A 197 7.04 -6.65 -20.83
N ALA A 198 6.61 -5.40 -20.57
CA ALA A 198 7.39 -4.20 -20.85
C ALA A 198 8.74 -4.18 -20.10
N PHE A 199 8.77 -4.62 -18.84
CA PHE A 199 10.02 -4.74 -18.07
C PHE A 199 10.98 -5.83 -18.60
N LEU A 200 10.47 -6.80 -19.35
CA LEU A 200 11.27 -7.87 -19.94
C LEU A 200 11.63 -7.60 -21.43
N ASP A 201 11.05 -6.58 -22.03
CA ASP A 201 11.28 -6.23 -23.42
C ASP A 201 12.58 -5.42 -23.56
N SER A 202 13.63 -6.08 -24.08
CA SER A 202 14.95 -5.46 -24.29
C SER A 202 14.90 -4.27 -25.23
N ASP A 203 13.94 -4.23 -26.16
CA ASP A 203 13.75 -3.13 -27.09
C ASP A 203 13.22 -1.85 -26.40
N LEU A 204 12.54 -2.00 -25.27
CA LEU A 204 12.16 -0.88 -24.40
C LEU A 204 13.25 -0.56 -23.37
N THR A 205 13.73 -1.57 -22.63
CA THR A 205 14.65 -1.36 -21.51
C THR A 205 16.04 -0.86 -21.91
N ASN A 206 16.45 -1.07 -23.19
CA ASN A 206 17.68 -0.51 -23.74
C ASN A 206 17.55 0.97 -24.12
N HIS A 207 16.33 1.50 -24.28
CA HIS A 207 16.10 2.86 -24.78
C HIS A 207 15.48 3.79 -23.74
N MET A 208 14.86 3.24 -22.67
CA MET A 208 14.22 4.02 -21.61
C MET A 208 14.48 3.45 -20.22
N LYS A 209 14.51 4.33 -19.22
CA LYS A 209 14.58 3.94 -17.81
C LYS A 209 13.15 3.63 -17.33
N LEU A 210 12.82 2.35 -17.17
CA LEU A 210 11.52 1.91 -16.66
C LEU A 210 11.61 1.60 -15.17
N THR A 211 10.64 2.06 -14.39
CA THR A 211 10.42 1.64 -13.00
C THR A 211 8.96 1.35 -12.73
N SER A 212 8.69 0.56 -11.69
CA SER A 212 7.32 0.26 -11.25
C SER A 212 6.98 1.03 -9.99
N ALA A 213 5.82 1.68 -9.97
CA ALA A 213 5.27 2.25 -8.74
C ALA A 213 4.21 1.35 -8.08
N ASN A 214 4.18 0.05 -8.35
CA ASN A 214 3.41 -0.91 -7.58
C ASN A 214 4.08 -1.19 -6.22
N SER A 215 3.38 -1.89 -5.33
CA SER A 215 3.85 -2.20 -3.96
C SER A 215 5.11 -3.07 -3.88
N ILE A 216 5.61 -3.57 -5.01
CA ILE A 216 6.90 -4.27 -5.10
C ILE A 216 8.09 -3.33 -4.92
N ASN A 217 7.98 -2.06 -5.32
CA ASN A 217 9.04 -1.05 -5.16
C ASN A 217 9.27 -0.71 -3.69
N VAL A 218 10.53 -0.65 -3.27
CA VAL A 218 10.89 -0.39 -1.88
C VAL A 218 10.39 0.97 -1.37
N ALA A 219 10.43 2.00 -2.19
CA ALA A 219 9.94 3.33 -1.83
C ALA A 219 8.40 3.40 -1.69
N ARG A 220 7.68 2.38 -2.16
CA ARG A 220 6.22 2.31 -2.05
C ARG A 220 5.76 1.63 -0.76
N TRP A 221 6.37 0.52 -0.36
CA TRP A 221 5.92 -0.21 0.83
C TRP A 221 6.62 0.22 2.11
N LEU A 222 7.91 0.57 2.06
CA LEU A 222 8.68 0.89 3.24
C LEU A 222 8.09 2.05 4.08
N PRO A 223 7.72 3.21 3.54
CA PRO A 223 7.19 4.32 4.35
C PRO A 223 5.83 4.01 5.00
N GLN A 224 5.16 2.94 4.62
CA GLN A 224 3.92 2.50 5.27
C GLN A 224 4.12 2.02 6.71
N LEU A 225 5.38 1.75 7.14
CA LEU A 225 5.70 1.47 8.53
C LEU A 225 5.30 2.62 9.48
N LEU A 226 5.22 3.84 8.95
CA LEU A 226 4.86 5.05 9.69
C LEU A 226 3.44 5.00 10.24
N TYR A 227 2.50 4.39 9.52
CA TYR A 227 1.12 4.22 10.00
C TYR A 227 1.05 3.53 11.36
N PHE A 228 1.84 2.47 11.51
CA PHE A 228 1.87 1.67 12.73
C PHE A 228 2.53 2.42 13.89
N LEU A 229 3.59 3.19 13.62
CA LEU A 229 4.24 4.03 14.62
C LEU A 229 3.31 5.15 15.10
N PHE A 230 2.58 5.80 14.20
CA PHE A 230 1.62 6.85 14.54
C PHE A 230 0.41 6.30 15.30
N ALA A 231 -0.08 5.12 14.92
CA ALA A 231 -1.14 4.44 15.67
C ALA A 231 -0.66 3.97 17.04
N TYR A 232 0.54 3.41 17.15
CA TYR A 232 1.14 3.03 18.41
C TYR A 232 1.29 4.24 19.35
N LYS A 233 1.80 5.37 18.86
CA LYS A 233 1.89 6.64 19.61
C LYS A 233 0.55 7.02 20.25
N GLN A 234 -0.54 6.94 19.49
CA GLN A 234 -1.89 7.32 19.95
C GLN A 234 -2.52 6.30 20.89
N ALA A 235 -2.15 5.02 20.78
CA ALA A 235 -2.77 3.93 21.55
C ALA A 235 -1.96 3.50 22.77
N LYS A 236 -0.71 3.93 22.92
CA LYS A 236 0.21 3.50 23.97
C LYS A 236 -0.36 3.68 25.39
N SER A 237 -1.05 4.81 25.65
CA SER A 237 -1.67 5.13 26.94
C SER A 237 -2.83 4.20 27.35
N LYS A 238 -3.29 3.30 26.46
CA LYS A 238 -4.38 2.36 26.78
C LYS A 238 -3.98 1.28 27.80
N GLY A 239 -2.67 1.09 28.05
CA GLY A 239 -2.17 0.16 29.07
C GLY A 239 -2.48 -1.32 28.80
N ARG A 240 -2.83 -1.67 27.56
CA ARG A 240 -3.12 -3.04 27.08
C ARG A 240 -2.14 -3.44 25.98
N GLU A 241 -2.00 -4.74 25.74
CA GLU A 241 -1.22 -5.24 24.60
C GLU A 241 -1.88 -4.78 23.28
N ILE A 242 -1.14 -4.02 22.47
CA ILE A 242 -1.61 -3.52 21.18
C ILE A 242 -1.46 -4.59 20.11
N ILE A 243 -2.50 -4.78 19.32
CA ILE A 243 -2.52 -5.65 18.14
C ILE A 243 -3.06 -4.88 16.92
N PHE A 244 -2.56 -5.22 15.74
CA PHE A 244 -3.02 -4.63 14.48
C PHE A 244 -3.70 -5.66 13.60
N SER A 245 -4.89 -5.32 13.08
CA SER A 245 -5.56 -6.07 12.03
C SER A 245 -5.53 -5.28 10.74
N VAL A 246 -4.95 -5.88 9.72
CA VAL A 246 -4.62 -5.21 8.45
C VAL A 246 -5.35 -5.89 7.31
N PRO A 247 -6.26 -5.18 6.60
CA PRO A 247 -6.84 -5.69 5.37
C PRO A 247 -5.71 -5.84 4.33
N SER A 248 -5.47 -7.07 3.91
CA SER A 248 -4.26 -7.45 3.20
C SER A 248 -4.57 -8.07 1.83
N GLY A 249 -4.18 -7.39 0.76
CA GLY A 249 -4.16 -7.92 -0.62
C GLY A 249 -2.74 -8.34 -1.02
N ASN A 250 -1.91 -7.39 -1.43
CA ASN A 250 -0.49 -7.63 -1.78
C ASN A 250 0.46 -7.70 -0.57
N PHE A 251 -0.02 -7.56 0.64
CA PHE A 251 0.73 -7.68 1.90
C PHE A 251 1.87 -6.66 2.11
N GLY A 252 1.93 -5.60 1.31
CA GLY A 252 2.94 -4.54 1.49
C GLY A 252 2.74 -3.75 2.77
N ASN A 253 1.50 -3.40 3.09
CA ASN A 253 1.10 -2.65 4.28
C ASN A 253 1.44 -3.40 5.58
N ILE A 254 1.02 -4.65 5.71
CA ILE A 254 1.31 -5.44 6.91
C ILE A 254 2.81 -5.78 7.03
N CYS A 255 3.50 -6.01 5.90
CA CYS A 255 4.96 -6.18 5.88
C CYS A 255 5.66 -4.96 6.49
N ALA A 256 5.24 -3.75 6.14
CA ALA A 256 5.76 -2.51 6.71
C ALA A 256 5.52 -2.42 8.22
N GLY A 257 4.34 -2.84 8.70
CA GLY A 257 4.05 -2.94 10.14
C GLY A 257 4.96 -3.92 10.87
N MET A 258 5.23 -5.09 10.26
CA MET A 258 6.14 -6.07 10.83
C MET A 258 7.61 -5.57 10.81
N VAL A 259 7.99 -4.74 9.84
CA VAL A 259 9.28 -4.02 9.89
C VAL A 259 9.29 -3.00 11.03
N ALA A 260 8.19 -2.26 11.28
CA ALA A 260 8.11 -1.37 12.44
C ALA A 260 8.27 -2.13 13.77
N GLN A 261 7.74 -3.35 13.88
CA GLN A 261 8.00 -4.24 15.03
C GLN A 261 9.49 -4.61 15.13
N LYS A 262 10.16 -4.91 14.02
CA LYS A 262 11.62 -5.15 14.01
C LYS A 262 12.44 -3.91 14.36
N LEU A 263 11.91 -2.70 14.14
CA LEU A 263 12.49 -1.46 14.66
C LEU A 263 12.35 -1.32 16.18
N GLY A 264 11.64 -2.22 16.86
CA GLY A 264 11.45 -2.24 18.30
C GLY A 264 10.08 -1.74 18.77
N MET A 265 9.15 -1.44 17.87
CA MET A 265 7.78 -1.04 18.25
C MET A 265 7.11 -2.14 19.09
N PRO A 266 6.63 -1.84 20.33
CA PRO A 266 6.06 -2.83 21.23
C PRO A 266 4.63 -3.23 20.81
N VAL A 267 4.51 -4.01 19.75
CA VAL A 267 3.26 -4.58 19.27
C VAL A 267 3.24 -6.07 19.50
N LYS A 268 2.16 -6.57 20.05
CA LYS A 268 2.01 -7.96 20.43
C LYS A 268 1.83 -8.89 19.26
N HIS A 269 0.97 -8.50 18.30
CA HIS A 269 0.56 -9.39 17.21
C HIS A 269 0.02 -8.62 16.02
N PHE A 270 0.16 -9.21 14.84
CA PHE A 270 -0.46 -8.76 13.60
C PHE A 270 -1.49 -9.76 13.11
N ILE A 271 -2.55 -9.26 12.48
CA ILE A 271 -3.60 -10.06 11.88
C ILE A 271 -3.71 -9.64 10.41
N ALA A 272 -3.41 -10.55 9.50
CA ALA A 272 -3.67 -10.37 8.08
C ALA A 272 -5.11 -10.82 7.79
N ALA A 273 -5.99 -9.87 7.58
CA ALA A 273 -7.38 -10.13 7.22
C ALA A 273 -7.54 -10.08 5.70
N THR A 274 -8.09 -11.13 5.08
CA THR A 274 -8.31 -11.21 3.63
C THR A 274 -9.80 -11.44 3.33
N ASN A 275 -10.20 -11.13 2.10
CA ASN A 275 -11.45 -11.65 1.56
C ASN A 275 -11.28 -13.15 1.18
N VAL A 276 -12.16 -13.69 0.33
CA VAL A 276 -12.08 -15.09 -0.10
C VAL A 276 -10.83 -15.48 -0.90
N ASN A 277 -9.96 -14.51 -1.19
CA ASN A 277 -8.64 -14.76 -1.76
C ASN A 277 -7.65 -15.17 -0.65
N ASP A 278 -7.73 -16.41 -0.24
CA ASP A 278 -7.27 -16.98 1.02
C ASP A 278 -5.90 -17.67 0.96
N VAL A 279 -5.01 -17.27 0.04
CA VAL A 279 -3.70 -17.92 -0.15
C VAL A 279 -2.87 -17.91 1.15
N VAL A 280 -2.78 -16.74 1.81
CA VAL A 280 -2.01 -16.63 3.05
C VAL A 280 -2.70 -17.27 4.25
N PRO A 281 -4.03 -17.12 4.48
CA PRO A 281 -4.75 -17.91 5.48
C PRO A 281 -4.52 -19.42 5.35
N ASN A 282 -4.49 -19.96 4.13
CA ASN A 282 -4.20 -21.36 3.89
C ASN A 282 -2.73 -21.72 4.17
N TYR A 283 -1.78 -20.86 3.77
CA TYR A 283 -0.37 -21.04 4.12
C TYR A 283 -0.16 -21.09 5.64
N MET A 284 -0.76 -20.18 6.39
CA MET A 284 -0.65 -20.16 7.85
C MET A 284 -1.20 -21.42 8.53
N LYS A 285 -2.16 -22.11 7.89
CA LYS A 285 -2.75 -23.36 8.39
C LYS A 285 -1.96 -24.60 7.97
N LYS A 286 -1.40 -24.62 6.75
CA LYS A 286 -0.87 -25.83 6.10
C LYS A 286 0.65 -25.81 5.91
N GLY A 287 1.29 -24.65 5.97
CA GLY A 287 2.72 -24.45 5.67
C GLY A 287 3.08 -24.49 4.19
N GLU A 288 2.10 -24.66 3.30
CA GLU A 288 2.32 -24.70 1.87
C GLU A 288 1.75 -23.46 1.18
N TYR A 289 2.59 -22.73 0.43
CA TYR A 289 2.19 -21.55 -0.30
C TYR A 289 1.78 -21.92 -1.73
N VAL A 290 0.48 -21.83 -2.01
CA VAL A 290 -0.12 -22.20 -3.30
C VAL A 290 -0.89 -21.02 -3.87
N PRO A 291 -0.33 -20.28 -4.85
CA PRO A 291 -1.04 -19.23 -5.57
C PRO A 291 -2.29 -19.77 -6.27
N LYS A 292 -3.32 -18.92 -6.38
CA LYS A 292 -4.59 -19.24 -7.03
C LYS A 292 -5.02 -18.08 -7.92
N PRO A 293 -5.84 -18.31 -8.95
CA PRO A 293 -6.54 -17.23 -9.64
C PRO A 293 -7.36 -16.39 -8.64
N SER A 294 -7.32 -15.08 -8.77
CA SER A 294 -8.11 -14.17 -7.93
C SER A 294 -9.61 -14.30 -8.20
N LYS A 295 -10.42 -14.09 -7.17
CA LYS A 295 -11.87 -14.01 -7.24
C LYS A 295 -12.31 -12.59 -6.95
N ALA A 296 -13.22 -12.06 -7.77
CA ALA A 296 -13.80 -10.74 -7.58
C ALA A 296 -14.67 -10.67 -6.33
N THR A 297 -14.55 -9.62 -5.54
CA THR A 297 -15.29 -9.37 -4.30
C THR A 297 -15.65 -7.89 -4.16
N ILE A 298 -16.48 -7.54 -3.16
CA ILE A 298 -16.79 -6.14 -2.82
C ILE A 298 -15.57 -5.37 -2.23
N SER A 299 -14.56 -6.07 -1.73
CA SER A 299 -13.28 -5.51 -1.25
C SER A 299 -12.17 -5.71 -2.29
N ASN A 300 -12.41 -5.21 -3.49
CA ASN A 300 -11.68 -5.53 -4.72
C ASN A 300 -10.16 -5.24 -4.68
N ALA A 301 -9.70 -4.30 -3.86
CA ALA A 301 -8.25 -4.05 -3.71
C ALA A 301 -7.49 -5.20 -3.01
N MET A 302 -8.22 -6.17 -2.46
CA MET A 302 -7.69 -7.41 -1.88
C MET A 302 -7.92 -8.64 -2.77
N ASP A 303 -8.42 -8.48 -4.00
CA ASP A 303 -8.59 -9.57 -4.97
C ASP A 303 -7.24 -9.97 -5.56
N VAL A 304 -6.43 -10.63 -4.74
CA VAL A 304 -5.04 -11.01 -5.04
C VAL A 304 -4.83 -12.49 -4.76
N GLY A 305 -4.58 -13.23 -5.84
CA GLY A 305 -4.35 -14.68 -5.77
C GLY A 305 -2.87 -15.09 -5.59
N ASP A 306 -1.93 -14.12 -5.70
CA ASP A 306 -0.49 -14.30 -5.51
C ASP A 306 0.13 -13.04 -4.86
N PRO A 307 0.02 -12.89 -3.52
CA PRO A 307 0.49 -11.72 -2.79
C PRO A 307 2.00 -11.48 -2.92
N SER A 308 2.40 -10.51 -3.73
CA SER A 308 3.79 -10.24 -4.09
C SER A 308 4.72 -9.95 -2.90
N ASN A 309 4.20 -9.33 -1.82
CA ASN A 309 5.03 -8.97 -0.65
C ASN A 309 5.06 -10.04 0.44
N PHE A 310 4.31 -11.12 0.32
CA PHE A 310 4.32 -12.15 1.35
C PHE A 310 5.69 -12.84 1.50
N ILE A 311 6.46 -12.92 0.42
CA ILE A 311 7.85 -13.39 0.47
C ILE A 311 8.73 -12.54 1.41
N ARG A 312 8.50 -11.20 1.49
CA ARG A 312 9.22 -10.32 2.44
C ARG A 312 8.90 -10.68 3.89
N ILE A 313 7.62 -10.98 4.18
CA ILE A 313 7.18 -11.39 5.52
C ILE A 313 7.81 -12.75 5.88
N ARG A 314 7.73 -13.72 5.00
CA ARG A 314 8.39 -15.01 5.21
C ARG A 314 9.89 -14.84 5.49
N HIS A 315 10.53 -14.01 4.69
CA HIS A 315 11.96 -13.72 4.85
C HIS A 315 12.30 -13.08 6.22
N LEU A 316 11.48 -12.16 6.74
CA LEU A 316 11.64 -11.56 8.08
C LEU A 316 11.70 -12.59 9.21
N TYR A 317 11.11 -13.77 8.99
CA TYR A 317 11.07 -14.88 9.93
C TYR A 317 11.85 -16.11 9.43
N GLN A 318 12.75 -15.92 8.44
CA GLN A 318 13.66 -16.97 7.93
C GLN A 318 12.91 -18.18 7.36
N ASP A 319 11.74 -17.97 6.76
CA ASP A 319 10.82 -19.01 6.27
C ASP A 319 10.35 -20.00 7.34
N ASP A 320 10.49 -19.64 8.63
CA ASP A 320 10.07 -20.44 9.78
C ASP A 320 8.61 -20.12 10.13
N LEU A 321 7.71 -21.03 9.79
CA LEU A 321 6.27 -20.87 10.02
C LEU A 321 5.92 -20.78 11.52
N GLU A 322 6.65 -21.46 12.39
CA GLU A 322 6.38 -21.42 13.83
C GLU A 322 6.70 -20.03 14.39
N LYS A 323 7.88 -19.48 14.05
CA LYS A 323 8.25 -18.10 14.42
C LYS A 323 7.29 -17.07 13.83
N LEU A 324 6.86 -17.27 12.58
CA LEU A 324 5.89 -16.38 11.94
C LEU A 324 4.56 -16.42 12.68
N SER A 325 4.05 -17.60 13.03
CA SER A 325 2.75 -17.78 13.69
C SER A 325 2.70 -17.18 15.12
N GLN A 326 3.84 -17.00 15.78
CA GLN A 326 3.91 -16.27 17.05
C GLN A 326 3.63 -14.78 16.89
N ASN A 327 3.78 -14.22 15.68
CA ASN A 327 3.65 -12.79 15.39
C ASN A 327 2.52 -12.46 14.42
N LEU A 328 2.04 -13.42 13.64
CA LEU A 328 1.04 -13.24 12.60
C LEU A 328 -0.04 -14.32 12.68
N SER A 329 -1.30 -13.89 12.68
CA SER A 329 -2.46 -14.71 12.35
C SER A 329 -3.05 -14.27 11.01
N SER A 330 -3.77 -15.16 10.32
CA SER A 330 -4.46 -14.76 9.08
C SER A 330 -5.83 -15.45 8.99
N TYR A 331 -6.83 -14.65 8.59
CA TYR A 331 -8.22 -15.09 8.46
C TYR A 331 -8.80 -14.57 7.15
N SER A 332 -9.76 -15.33 6.60
CA SER A 332 -10.47 -14.94 5.38
C SER A 332 -11.98 -14.87 5.62
N PHE A 333 -12.64 -13.93 4.94
CA PHE A 333 -14.07 -13.63 5.12
C PHE A 333 -14.76 -13.47 3.77
N THR A 334 -16.05 -13.81 3.74
CA THR A 334 -16.92 -13.70 2.59
C THR A 334 -17.52 -12.29 2.49
N ASP A 335 -18.07 -11.93 1.32
CA ASP A 335 -18.81 -10.68 1.12
C ASP A 335 -20.02 -10.56 2.05
N VAL A 336 -20.67 -11.68 2.37
CA VAL A 336 -21.81 -11.70 3.31
C VAL A 336 -21.35 -11.33 4.72
N GLU A 337 -20.26 -11.91 5.21
CA GLU A 337 -19.69 -11.58 6.50
C GLU A 337 -19.23 -10.12 6.52
N THR A 338 -18.62 -9.64 5.44
CA THR A 338 -18.16 -8.25 5.29
C THR A 338 -19.33 -7.27 5.36
N LYS A 339 -20.40 -7.47 4.60
CA LYS A 339 -21.61 -6.64 4.66
C LYS A 339 -22.26 -6.65 6.05
N ASN A 340 -22.30 -7.79 6.72
CA ASN A 340 -22.82 -7.90 8.09
C ASN A 340 -21.95 -7.12 9.09
N ALA A 341 -20.61 -7.14 8.94
CA ALA A 341 -19.71 -6.36 9.76
C ALA A 341 -19.89 -4.86 9.54
N MET A 342 -20.02 -4.39 8.29
CA MET A 342 -20.33 -2.99 7.98
C MET A 342 -21.60 -2.53 8.70
N LYS A 343 -22.69 -3.32 8.63
CA LYS A 343 -23.94 -3.04 9.33
C LYS A 343 -23.76 -2.99 10.85
N HIS A 344 -23.05 -3.97 11.41
CA HIS A 344 -22.80 -4.04 12.84
C HIS A 344 -22.04 -2.81 13.35
N ILE A 345 -20.93 -2.44 12.70
CA ILE A 345 -20.13 -1.27 13.05
C ILE A 345 -20.98 0.00 13.00
N HIS A 346 -21.76 0.16 11.92
CA HIS A 346 -22.61 1.35 11.76
C HIS A 346 -23.68 1.45 12.83
N ILE A 347 -24.37 0.37 13.17
CA ILE A 347 -25.41 0.35 14.21
C ILE A 347 -24.80 0.59 15.60
N ALA A 348 -23.64 0.00 15.90
CA ALA A 348 -23.04 0.06 17.23
C ALA A 348 -22.35 1.40 17.52
N SER A 349 -21.72 2.04 16.52
CA SER A 349 -20.89 3.22 16.71
C SER A 349 -21.27 4.43 15.85
N GLY A 350 -22.17 4.28 14.88
CA GLY A 350 -22.44 5.29 13.85
C GLY A 350 -21.33 5.42 12.79
N TYR A 351 -20.24 4.66 12.91
CA TYR A 351 -19.12 4.73 11.98
C TYR A 351 -19.45 4.07 10.64
N ILE A 352 -19.08 4.72 9.55
CA ILE A 352 -19.22 4.16 8.20
C ILE A 352 -17.85 3.65 7.77
N THR A 353 -17.72 2.33 7.64
CA THR A 353 -16.48 1.68 7.17
C THR A 353 -16.61 1.31 5.71
N ASP A 354 -15.49 1.30 4.97
CA ASP A 354 -15.42 0.67 3.66
C ASP A 354 -15.35 -0.87 3.78
N PRO A 355 -15.60 -1.62 2.70
CA PRO A 355 -15.58 -3.08 2.78
C PRO A 355 -14.21 -3.68 3.17
N HIS A 356 -13.10 -2.99 2.92
CA HIS A 356 -11.76 -3.46 3.32
C HIS A 356 -11.56 -3.29 4.83
N GLY A 357 -11.92 -2.13 5.39
CA GLY A 357 -11.92 -1.89 6.83
C GLY A 357 -12.79 -2.89 7.58
N ALA A 358 -13.97 -3.22 7.04
CA ALA A 358 -14.87 -4.23 7.60
C ALA A 358 -14.21 -5.62 7.66
N VAL A 359 -13.45 -6.03 6.65
CA VAL A 359 -12.64 -7.27 6.69
C VAL A 359 -11.57 -7.18 7.78
N GLY A 360 -10.90 -6.02 7.90
CA GLY A 360 -9.94 -5.75 8.99
C GLY A 360 -10.58 -5.89 10.38
N TYR A 361 -11.77 -5.32 10.57
CA TYR A 361 -12.55 -5.46 11.81
C TYR A 361 -12.87 -6.93 12.12
N LEU A 362 -13.35 -7.70 11.15
CA LEU A 362 -13.63 -9.13 11.32
C LEU A 362 -12.40 -9.91 11.76
N GLY A 363 -11.25 -9.66 11.13
CA GLY A 363 -9.99 -10.28 11.52
C GLY A 363 -9.63 -9.98 12.97
N LEU A 364 -9.79 -8.72 13.39
CA LEU A 364 -9.56 -8.29 14.75
C LEU A 364 -10.47 -9.01 15.75
N LYS A 365 -11.78 -8.98 15.51
CA LYS A 365 -12.77 -9.63 16.39
C LYS A 365 -12.51 -11.13 16.51
N LYS A 366 -12.14 -11.79 15.39
CA LYS A 366 -11.80 -13.22 15.38
C LYS A 366 -10.61 -13.54 16.28
N TYR A 367 -9.59 -12.71 16.28
CA TYR A 367 -8.43 -12.88 17.17
C TYR A 367 -8.79 -12.63 18.62
N GLN A 368 -9.61 -11.59 18.90
CA GLN A 368 -10.01 -11.21 20.25
C GLN A 368 -10.95 -12.21 20.93
N GLU A 369 -11.62 -13.12 20.21
CA GLU A 369 -12.35 -14.26 20.80
C GLU A 369 -11.46 -15.05 21.79
N ASN A 370 -10.16 -15.18 21.50
CA ASN A 370 -9.20 -15.90 22.33
C ASN A 370 -8.26 -14.98 23.13
N LYS A 371 -8.28 -13.68 22.87
CA LYS A 371 -7.40 -12.66 23.47
C LYS A 371 -8.18 -11.38 23.83
N PRO A 372 -9.21 -11.46 24.68
CA PRO A 372 -10.15 -10.35 24.90
C PRO A 372 -9.52 -9.11 25.57
N ASN A 373 -8.38 -9.27 26.24
CA ASN A 373 -7.71 -8.17 26.95
C ASN A 373 -6.75 -7.35 26.07
N THR A 374 -6.70 -7.61 24.76
CA THR A 374 -5.88 -6.82 23.83
C THR A 374 -6.60 -5.55 23.39
N TYR A 375 -5.86 -4.47 23.13
CA TYR A 375 -6.36 -3.28 22.43
C TYR A 375 -6.08 -3.44 20.93
N GLY A 376 -7.14 -3.59 20.17
CA GLY A 376 -7.04 -3.88 18.74
C GLY A 376 -7.26 -2.66 17.87
N ILE A 377 -6.40 -2.46 16.87
CA ILE A 377 -6.54 -1.42 15.88
C ILE A 377 -6.63 -2.08 14.50
N PHE A 378 -7.77 -1.92 13.83
CA PHE A 378 -7.87 -2.29 12.42
C PHE A 378 -7.64 -1.06 11.53
N MET A 379 -7.26 -1.29 10.28
CA MET A 379 -6.96 -0.20 9.36
C MET A 379 -8.13 0.07 8.43
N GLU A 380 -8.53 1.34 8.37
CA GLU A 380 -9.43 1.87 7.34
C GLU A 380 -8.57 2.42 6.21
N THR A 381 -8.46 1.67 5.12
CA THR A 381 -7.44 1.88 4.08
C THR A 381 -7.88 2.78 2.94
N ALA A 382 -9.18 3.06 2.85
CA ALA A 382 -9.76 3.98 1.88
C ALA A 382 -11.02 4.64 2.47
N HIS A 383 -11.35 5.83 2.00
CA HIS A 383 -12.60 6.49 2.41
C HIS A 383 -13.80 5.74 1.82
N PRO A 384 -14.89 5.52 2.58
CA PRO A 384 -16.08 4.79 2.13
C PRO A 384 -16.70 5.31 0.83
N VAL A 385 -16.57 6.60 0.53
CA VAL A 385 -17.06 7.22 -0.72
C VAL A 385 -16.50 6.57 -2.00
N LYS A 386 -15.33 5.93 -1.91
CA LYS A 386 -14.71 5.25 -3.07
C LYS A 386 -15.41 3.94 -3.44
N PHE A 387 -16.25 3.44 -2.56
CA PHE A 387 -17.06 2.21 -2.69
C PHE A 387 -18.54 2.52 -2.43
N LEU A 388 -19.00 3.65 -2.97
CA LEU A 388 -20.28 4.26 -2.66
C LEU A 388 -21.45 3.29 -2.91
N ASP A 389 -21.43 2.59 -4.04
CA ASP A 389 -22.41 1.58 -4.42
C ASP A 389 -22.53 0.45 -3.37
N VAL A 390 -21.41 -0.05 -2.87
CA VAL A 390 -21.38 -1.09 -1.82
C VAL A 390 -21.89 -0.54 -0.49
N VAL A 391 -21.49 0.69 -0.13
CA VAL A 391 -21.89 1.33 1.13
C VAL A 391 -23.38 1.62 1.13
N GLU A 392 -23.91 2.22 0.07
CA GLU A 392 -25.33 2.54 -0.07
C GLU A 392 -26.20 1.27 -0.08
N ASP A 393 -25.83 0.26 -0.87
CA ASP A 393 -26.54 -1.04 -0.92
C ASP A 393 -26.53 -1.74 0.45
N THR A 394 -25.46 -1.59 1.21
CA THR A 394 -25.30 -2.30 2.48
C THR A 394 -25.95 -1.57 3.66
N LEU A 395 -25.76 -0.26 3.76
CA LEU A 395 -26.12 0.52 4.93
C LEU A 395 -27.37 1.38 4.75
N ASN A 396 -27.85 1.56 3.50
CA ASN A 396 -28.91 2.51 3.10
C ASN A 396 -28.58 3.96 3.55
N VAL A 397 -27.29 4.34 3.53
CA VAL A 397 -26.82 5.70 3.81
C VAL A 397 -25.82 6.13 2.74
N SER A 398 -25.85 7.42 2.37
CA SER A 398 -24.88 7.99 1.44
C SER A 398 -23.91 8.84 2.24
N PRO A 399 -22.62 8.45 2.35
CA PRO A 399 -21.62 9.28 2.97
C PRO A 399 -21.45 10.59 2.18
N PRO A 400 -21.21 11.72 2.86
CA PRO A 400 -21.01 12.99 2.16
C PRO A 400 -19.80 12.90 1.22
N ILE A 401 -19.94 13.47 0.01
CA ILE A 401 -18.86 13.49 -0.97
C ILE A 401 -17.83 14.55 -0.55
N PRO A 402 -16.60 14.17 -0.20
CA PRO A 402 -15.58 15.12 0.22
C PRO A 402 -15.15 16.09 -0.90
N PRO A 403 -14.64 17.29 -0.55
CA PRO A 403 -14.23 18.30 -1.53
C PRO A 403 -13.17 17.80 -2.52
N GLN A 404 -12.29 16.88 -2.11
CA GLN A 404 -11.27 16.26 -2.96
C GLN A 404 -11.91 15.49 -4.12
N ILE A 405 -12.99 14.75 -3.85
CA ILE A 405 -13.74 14.00 -4.86
C ILE A 405 -14.59 14.92 -5.73
N GLN A 406 -15.28 15.90 -5.12
CA GLN A 406 -16.07 16.88 -5.88
C GLN A 406 -15.25 17.56 -6.98
N LYS A 407 -13.98 17.89 -6.68
CA LYS A 407 -13.07 18.55 -7.65
C LYS A 407 -12.79 17.70 -8.89
N VAL A 408 -12.78 16.38 -8.78
CA VAL A 408 -12.45 15.47 -9.92
C VAL A 408 -13.69 14.99 -10.66
N MET A 409 -14.85 14.91 -9.99
CA MET A 409 -16.11 14.42 -10.59
C MET A 409 -16.56 15.24 -11.80
N GLY A 410 -16.37 16.56 -11.75
CA GLY A 410 -16.74 17.48 -12.84
C GLY A 410 -15.75 17.53 -14.01
N ARG A 411 -14.62 16.83 -13.93
CA ARG A 411 -13.60 16.86 -14.98
C ARG A 411 -13.86 15.81 -16.05
N GLU A 412 -13.39 16.12 -17.27
CA GLU A 412 -13.47 15.20 -18.42
C GLU A 412 -12.39 14.10 -18.30
N LYS A 413 -12.81 12.87 -18.52
CA LYS A 413 -11.93 11.70 -18.62
C LYS A 413 -11.02 11.82 -19.85
N LYS A 414 -9.72 11.60 -19.66
CA LYS A 414 -8.73 11.52 -20.73
C LYS A 414 -7.94 10.21 -20.59
N SER A 415 -8.18 9.27 -21.49
CA SER A 415 -7.49 7.98 -21.53
C SER A 415 -7.20 7.58 -22.99
N ILE A 416 -6.21 6.72 -23.15
CA ILE A 416 -5.89 6.08 -24.43
C ILE A 416 -6.36 4.64 -24.31
N ALA A 417 -7.27 4.22 -25.20
CA ALA A 417 -7.75 2.84 -25.25
C ALA A 417 -6.78 1.95 -26.02
N ILE A 418 -6.44 0.79 -25.43
CA ILE A 418 -5.64 -0.25 -26.08
C ILE A 418 -6.21 -1.64 -25.75
N SER A 419 -5.87 -2.64 -26.61
CA SER A 419 -6.25 -4.04 -26.38
C SER A 419 -5.04 -4.97 -26.33
N THR A 420 -3.88 -4.54 -26.84
CA THR A 420 -2.71 -5.39 -27.03
C THR A 420 -1.42 -4.80 -26.42
N TYR A 421 -0.45 -5.68 -26.16
CA TYR A 421 0.88 -5.25 -25.73
C TYR A 421 1.62 -4.45 -26.81
N ASP A 422 1.43 -4.77 -28.09
CA ASP A 422 2.11 -4.05 -29.19
C ASP A 422 1.65 -2.59 -29.28
N GLU A 423 0.39 -2.30 -28.96
CA GLU A 423 -0.11 -0.93 -28.86
C GLU A 423 0.53 -0.19 -27.69
N LEU A 424 0.67 -0.83 -26.51
CA LEU A 424 1.40 -0.27 -25.39
C LEU A 424 2.85 0.02 -25.75
N LYS A 425 3.54 -0.94 -26.37
CA LYS A 425 4.93 -0.81 -26.81
C LYS A 425 5.09 0.34 -27.80
N SER A 426 4.19 0.45 -28.76
CA SER A 426 4.19 1.54 -29.74
C SER A 426 3.99 2.89 -29.07
N TYR A 427 3.08 3.00 -28.12
CA TYR A 427 2.88 4.20 -27.33
C TYR A 427 4.16 4.59 -26.56
N LEU A 428 4.76 3.65 -25.83
CA LEU A 428 5.96 3.91 -25.02
C LEU A 428 7.16 4.37 -25.85
N LYS A 429 7.30 3.88 -27.08
CA LYS A 429 8.40 4.28 -28.01
C LYS A 429 8.21 5.66 -28.63
N ASN A 430 6.97 6.10 -28.79
CA ASN A 430 6.66 7.36 -29.50
C ASN A 430 6.29 8.51 -28.55
N SER A 431 6.37 8.30 -27.27
CA SER A 431 5.87 9.24 -26.24
C SER A 431 6.98 9.95 -25.47
#